data_d9d978ab6379765ebb1cd10e7b3e6770
#
_entry.id   d9d978ab6379765ebb1cd10e7b3e6770
#
_cell.length_a   1.000
_cell.length_b   1.000
_cell.length_c   1.000
_cell.angle_alpha   90.00
_cell.angle_beta   90.00
_cell.angle_gamma   90.00
#
_symmetry.space_group_name_H-M   'P 1'
#
loop_
_entity.id
_entity.type
_entity.pdbx_description
1 polymer ?
#
loop_
_entity_poly.entity_id
_entity_poly.type
_entity_poly.pdbx_seq_one_letter_code
_entity_poly.pdbx_strand_id
1 'polypeptide(L)'
;MGKAIERIFLPLMRMQLPEVRDICMPAEGIFHNLILVAIRKSYPGHARKVMSAIWGLGQAMFSKCIVVVDEDVNVQDVREVAWKALNNIDPERDIQFTMGPIDSLDHSSRLPNYGSKMGVDATRKWPGEGFSRPWPGVIRMSDVVKGRVDELWRRAGL
;
A
#
# COMPACT_ATOMS: atom_id res chain seq x y z
N MET A 1 2.94 -17.44 7.67
CA MET A 1 1.86 -16.93 8.54
C MET A 1 1.19 -15.71 7.91
N GLY A 2 1.87 -14.62 7.61
CA GLY A 2 1.29 -13.39 7.05
C GLY A 2 0.38 -13.60 5.84
N LYS A 3 0.80 -14.40 4.84
CA LYS A 3 -0.01 -14.73 3.66
C LYS A 3 -1.37 -15.39 3.98
N ALA A 4 -1.42 -16.27 4.97
CA ALA A 4 -2.70 -16.86 5.39
C ALA A 4 -3.59 -15.82 6.06
N ILE A 5 -3.02 -15.01 6.94
CA ILE A 5 -3.73 -13.94 7.64
C ILE A 5 -4.33 -12.95 6.64
N GLU A 6 -3.54 -12.43 5.70
CA GLU A 6 -4.04 -11.47 4.71
C GLU A 6 -5.19 -12.02 3.86
N ARG A 7 -5.13 -13.31 3.47
CA ARG A 7 -6.20 -13.94 2.67
C ARG A 7 -7.47 -14.19 3.46
N ILE A 8 -7.36 -14.50 4.76
CA ILE A 8 -8.52 -14.65 5.65
C ILE A 8 -9.16 -13.28 5.95
N PHE A 9 -8.35 -12.27 6.20
CA PHE A 9 -8.86 -10.93 6.57
C PHE A 9 -9.35 -10.10 5.40
N LEU A 10 -8.86 -10.30 4.18
CA LEU A 10 -9.26 -9.53 3.02
C LEU A 10 -10.79 -9.52 2.77
N PRO A 11 -11.52 -10.65 2.78
CA PRO A 11 -12.97 -10.63 2.63
C PRO A 11 -13.68 -9.83 3.74
N LEU A 12 -13.26 -9.99 4.98
CA LEU A 12 -13.82 -9.28 6.13
C LEU A 12 -13.57 -7.76 6.03
N MET A 13 -12.37 -7.38 5.61
CA MET A 13 -12.02 -5.99 5.37
C MET A 13 -12.87 -5.39 4.25
N ARG A 14 -13.08 -6.10 3.15
CA ARG A 14 -13.92 -5.66 2.03
C ARG A 14 -15.40 -5.46 2.39
N MET A 15 -15.91 -6.15 3.38
CA MET A 15 -17.29 -5.92 3.86
C MET A 15 -17.46 -4.53 4.48
N GLN A 16 -16.40 -3.96 5.07
CA GLN A 16 -16.41 -2.63 5.69
C GLN A 16 -15.77 -1.57 4.79
N LEU A 17 -14.82 -1.95 3.97
CA LEU A 17 -14.04 -1.12 3.06
C LEU A 17 -14.14 -1.68 1.63
N PRO A 18 -15.28 -1.51 0.95
CA PRO A 18 -15.49 -2.10 -0.38
C PRO A 18 -14.54 -1.56 -1.47
N GLU A 19 -13.91 -0.43 -1.22
CA GLU A 19 -12.86 0.12 -2.06
C GLU A 19 -11.57 -0.69 -2.04
N VAL A 20 -11.30 -1.49 -1.01
CA VAL A 20 -10.09 -2.32 -0.92
C VAL A 20 -10.14 -3.45 -1.96
N ARG A 21 -9.13 -3.51 -2.82
CA ARG A 21 -8.97 -4.53 -3.87
C ARG A 21 -8.09 -5.67 -3.44
N ASP A 22 -6.96 -5.36 -2.84
CA ASP A 22 -6.06 -6.37 -2.29
C ASP A 22 -5.25 -5.80 -1.13
N ILE A 23 -4.72 -6.70 -0.31
CA ILE A 23 -3.78 -6.37 0.77
C ILE A 23 -2.60 -7.34 0.73
N CYS A 24 -1.45 -6.86 1.18
CA CYS A 24 -0.28 -7.70 1.42
C CYS A 24 0.34 -7.35 2.77
N MET A 25 0.64 -8.38 3.54
CA MET A 25 1.43 -8.30 4.76
C MET A 25 2.78 -8.98 4.50
N PRO A 26 3.76 -8.25 3.96
CA PRO A 26 5.02 -8.82 3.52
C PRO A 26 5.87 -9.31 4.69
N ALA A 27 6.76 -10.27 4.42
CA ALA A 27 7.64 -10.84 5.43
C ALA A 27 8.58 -9.80 6.05
N GLU A 28 8.98 -8.81 5.27
CA GLU A 28 9.81 -7.68 5.69
C GLU A 28 9.14 -6.84 6.80
N GLY A 29 7.81 -6.82 6.84
CA GLY A 29 7.01 -6.15 7.88
C GLY A 29 6.66 -7.05 9.05
N ILE A 30 7.22 -8.26 9.14
CA ILE A 30 6.89 -9.23 10.19
C ILE A 30 5.36 -9.35 10.35
N PHE A 31 4.64 -9.40 9.25
CA PHE A 31 3.19 -9.49 9.04
C PHE A 31 2.30 -8.45 9.78
N HIS A 32 2.77 -7.77 10.81
CA HIS A 32 1.98 -6.76 11.54
C HIS A 32 2.52 -5.34 11.43
N ASN A 33 3.82 -5.17 11.16
CA ASN A 33 4.41 -3.83 11.08
C ASN A 33 4.15 -3.11 9.76
N LEU A 34 3.80 -3.84 8.70
CA LEU A 34 3.53 -3.25 7.39
C LEU A 34 2.34 -3.91 6.70
N ILE A 35 1.38 -3.09 6.30
CA ILE A 35 0.30 -3.49 5.40
C ILE A 35 0.39 -2.65 4.12
N LEU A 36 0.45 -3.31 2.97
CA LEU A 36 0.29 -2.72 1.65
C LEU A 36 -1.16 -2.90 1.21
N VAL A 37 -1.81 -1.85 0.74
CA VAL A 37 -3.25 -1.84 0.44
C VAL A 37 -3.50 -1.24 -0.93
N ALA A 38 -4.07 -2.02 -1.85
CA ALA A 38 -4.57 -1.52 -3.13
C ALA A 38 -6.03 -1.09 -2.99
N ILE A 39 -6.36 0.12 -3.41
CA ILE A 39 -7.73 0.64 -3.34
C ILE A 39 -8.21 1.17 -4.69
N ARG A 40 -9.51 1.10 -4.90
CA ARG A 40 -10.19 1.89 -5.92
C ARG A 40 -10.51 3.26 -5.33
N LYS A 41 -9.63 4.21 -5.58
CA LYS A 41 -9.81 5.59 -5.14
C LYS A 41 -11.01 6.23 -5.84
N SER A 42 -11.88 6.91 -5.10
CA SER A 42 -13.12 7.51 -5.61
C SER A 42 -13.27 9.00 -5.30
N TYR A 43 -12.43 9.54 -4.42
CA TYR A 43 -12.46 10.97 -4.04
C TYR A 43 -11.12 11.39 -3.40
N PRO A 44 -10.83 12.69 -3.33
CA PRO A 44 -9.68 13.22 -2.60
C PRO A 44 -9.68 12.82 -1.13
N GLY A 45 -8.52 12.40 -0.59
CA GLY A 45 -8.38 11.96 0.80
C GLY A 45 -8.89 10.53 1.09
N HIS A 46 -9.33 9.77 0.07
CA HIS A 46 -9.85 8.41 0.26
C HIS A 46 -8.83 7.46 0.91
N ALA A 47 -7.55 7.59 0.55
CA ALA A 47 -6.48 6.79 1.17
C ALA A 47 -6.38 7.05 2.69
N ARG A 48 -6.53 8.30 3.14
CA ARG A 48 -6.51 8.64 4.57
C ARG A 48 -7.68 8.02 5.33
N LYS A 49 -8.87 7.99 4.73
CA LYS A 49 -10.03 7.29 5.29
C LYS A 49 -9.75 5.80 5.45
N VAL A 50 -9.14 5.17 4.44
CA VAL A 50 -8.80 3.73 4.50
C VAL A 50 -7.77 3.44 5.59
N MET A 51 -6.71 4.24 5.70
CA MET A 51 -5.71 4.10 6.78
C MET A 51 -6.34 4.19 8.17
N SER A 52 -7.17 5.23 8.39
CA SER A 52 -7.87 5.43 9.66
C SER A 52 -8.82 4.28 10.00
N ALA A 53 -9.52 3.76 9.00
CA ALA A 53 -10.42 2.63 9.16
C ALA A 53 -9.66 1.33 9.52
N ILE A 54 -8.55 1.06 8.85
CA ILE A 54 -7.69 -0.12 9.15
C ILE A 54 -7.17 -0.03 10.59
N TRP A 55 -6.70 1.13 11.02
CA TRP A 55 -6.24 1.33 12.40
C TRP A 55 -7.35 1.26 13.45
N GLY A 56 -8.61 1.38 13.05
CA GLY A 56 -9.79 1.16 13.90
C GLY A 56 -10.39 -0.25 13.80
N LEU A 57 -9.83 -1.15 12.98
CA LEU A 57 -10.48 -2.40 12.61
C LEU A 57 -9.84 -3.62 13.31
N GLY A 58 -10.42 -4.08 14.40
CA GLY A 58 -10.05 -5.34 15.07
C GLY A 58 -8.54 -5.56 15.19
N GLN A 59 -8.03 -6.70 14.76
CA GLN A 59 -6.59 -7.01 14.81
C GLN A 59 -5.73 -6.14 13.87
N ALA A 60 -6.31 -5.54 12.85
CA ALA A 60 -5.57 -4.66 11.94
C ALA A 60 -5.13 -3.36 12.64
N MET A 61 -5.73 -3.04 13.80
CA MET A 61 -5.33 -1.89 14.61
C MET A 61 -3.86 -1.93 15.05
N PHE A 62 -3.24 -3.09 15.12
CA PHE A 62 -1.83 -3.22 15.51
C PHE A 62 -0.84 -2.87 14.40
N SER A 63 -1.32 -2.67 13.16
CA SER A 63 -0.44 -2.32 12.05
C SER A 63 0.27 -0.99 12.31
N LYS A 64 1.59 -1.00 12.18
CA LYS A 64 2.44 0.16 12.42
C LYS A 64 2.51 1.08 11.20
N CYS A 65 2.80 0.50 10.05
CA CYS A 65 2.91 1.21 8.78
C CYS A 65 1.86 0.72 7.79
N ILE A 66 1.20 1.65 7.09
CA ILE A 66 0.25 1.34 6.02
C ILE A 66 0.67 2.12 4.78
N VAL A 67 0.81 1.44 3.64
CA VAL A 67 1.03 2.08 2.35
C VAL A 67 -0.19 1.81 1.48
N VAL A 68 -0.85 2.86 1.03
CA VAL A 68 -2.04 2.77 0.17
C VAL A 68 -1.66 3.15 -1.25
N VAL A 69 -1.99 2.29 -2.20
CA VAL A 69 -1.75 2.45 -3.64
C VAL A 69 -3.05 2.31 -4.43
N ASP A 70 -3.03 2.72 -5.71
CA ASP A 70 -4.15 2.51 -6.62
C ASP A 70 -4.37 1.03 -6.96
N GLU A 71 -5.57 0.68 -7.42
CA GLU A 71 -5.98 -0.70 -7.73
C GLU A 71 -5.20 -1.36 -8.87
N ASP A 72 -4.48 -0.58 -9.69
CA ASP A 72 -3.64 -1.07 -10.78
C ASP A 72 -2.23 -1.50 -10.34
N VAL A 73 -1.90 -1.35 -9.06
CA VAL A 73 -0.63 -1.77 -8.47
C VAL A 73 -0.76 -3.15 -7.82
N ASN A 74 0.12 -4.06 -8.19
CA ASN A 74 0.16 -5.38 -7.56
C ASN A 74 0.83 -5.33 -6.18
N VAL A 75 0.02 -5.27 -5.11
CA VAL A 75 0.54 -5.23 -3.73
C VAL A 75 1.27 -6.51 -3.30
N GLN A 76 1.17 -7.60 -4.08
CA GLN A 76 1.94 -8.82 -3.83
C GLN A 76 3.39 -8.71 -4.34
N ASP A 77 3.68 -7.72 -5.18
CA ASP A 77 5.03 -7.33 -5.59
C ASP A 77 5.50 -6.10 -4.82
N VAL A 78 6.25 -6.33 -3.74
CA VAL A 78 6.80 -5.27 -2.88
C VAL A 78 7.68 -4.29 -3.67
N ARG A 79 8.35 -4.74 -4.74
CA ARG A 79 9.20 -3.88 -5.57
C ARG A 79 8.36 -2.91 -6.38
N GLU A 80 7.24 -3.39 -6.95
CA GLU A 80 6.28 -2.52 -7.65
C GLU A 80 5.69 -1.47 -6.70
N VAL A 81 5.28 -1.89 -5.50
CA VAL A 81 4.75 -0.96 -4.48
C VAL A 81 5.80 0.07 -4.09
N ALA A 82 7.04 -0.33 -3.83
CA ALA A 82 8.12 0.59 -3.48
C ALA A 82 8.39 1.60 -4.61
N TRP A 83 8.44 1.12 -5.85
CA TRP A 83 8.62 1.97 -7.02
C TRP A 83 7.48 3.00 -7.15
N LYS A 84 6.23 2.56 -7.01
CA LYS A 84 5.06 3.46 -7.07
C LYS A 84 5.04 4.44 -5.90
N ALA A 85 5.24 3.97 -4.68
CA ALA A 85 5.22 4.82 -3.50
C ALA A 85 6.25 5.93 -3.61
N LEU A 86 7.51 5.60 -3.87
CA LEU A 86 8.60 6.58 -3.94
C LEU A 86 8.46 7.60 -5.09
N ASN A 87 7.72 7.25 -6.15
CA ASN A 87 7.48 8.17 -7.27
C ASN A 87 6.17 8.99 -7.15
N ASN A 88 5.24 8.56 -6.32
CA ASN A 88 3.93 9.19 -6.20
C ASN A 88 3.78 10.12 -5.00
N ILE A 89 4.64 9.98 -3.99
CA ILE A 89 4.50 10.74 -2.75
C ILE A 89 5.32 12.05 -2.75
N ASP A 90 4.74 13.04 -2.11
CA ASP A 90 5.42 14.15 -1.47
C ASP A 90 5.31 13.89 0.04
N PRO A 91 6.40 13.61 0.76
CA PRO A 91 6.34 13.17 2.16
C PRO A 91 5.56 14.10 3.08
N GLU A 92 5.68 15.40 2.90
CA GLU A 92 4.95 16.37 3.74
C GLU A 92 3.44 16.30 3.51
N ARG A 93 3.00 16.13 2.28
CA ARG A 93 1.60 16.05 1.90
C ARG A 93 0.99 14.67 2.18
N ASP A 94 1.74 13.60 1.91
CA ASP A 94 1.20 12.25 1.71
C ASP A 94 1.47 11.30 2.88
N ILE A 95 2.36 11.68 3.81
CA ILE A 95 2.58 10.90 5.02
C ILE A 95 1.74 11.48 6.17
N GLN A 96 1.11 10.60 6.92
CA GLN A 96 0.45 10.98 8.17
C GLN A 96 0.99 10.13 9.32
N PHE A 97 1.13 10.77 10.47
CA PHE A 97 1.47 10.10 11.72
C PHE A 97 0.28 10.14 12.66
N THR A 98 0.11 9.09 13.44
CA THR A 98 -0.87 9.02 14.52
C THR A 98 -0.32 8.20 15.67
N MET A 99 -0.95 8.29 16.83
CA MET A 99 -0.62 7.47 18.00
C MET A 99 -1.73 6.45 18.21
N GLY A 100 -1.35 5.25 18.63
CA GLY A 100 -2.35 4.22 18.88
C GLY A 100 -1.77 2.87 19.31
N PRO A 101 -2.62 1.85 19.38
CA PRO A 101 -2.21 0.50 19.72
C PRO A 101 -1.16 -0.03 18.73
N ILE A 102 -0.12 -0.63 19.26
CA ILE A 102 0.98 -1.29 18.54
C ILE A 102 1.08 -2.72 19.06
N ASP A 103 1.54 -3.62 18.20
CA ASP A 103 1.75 -5.03 18.58
C ASP A 103 2.75 -5.15 19.73
N SER A 104 2.51 -6.08 20.64
CA SER A 104 3.38 -6.33 21.80
C SER A 104 4.79 -6.78 21.42
N LEU A 105 4.98 -7.29 20.20
CA LEU A 105 6.28 -7.68 19.66
C LEU A 105 7.10 -6.50 19.14
N ASP A 106 6.49 -5.31 19.02
CA ASP A 106 7.22 -4.12 18.58
C ASP A 106 8.07 -3.52 19.70
N HIS A 107 9.34 -3.91 19.75
CA HIS A 107 10.30 -3.43 20.74
C HIS A 107 10.71 -1.96 20.55
N SER A 108 10.39 -1.34 19.41
CA SER A 108 10.77 0.05 19.10
C SER A 108 9.71 1.08 19.50
N SER A 109 8.55 0.66 19.94
CA SER A 109 7.49 1.56 20.39
C SER A 109 7.86 2.27 21.69
N ARG A 110 7.32 3.48 21.88
CA ARG A 110 7.62 4.31 23.08
C ARG A 110 7.18 3.69 24.39
N LEU A 111 6.06 2.99 24.36
CA LEU A 111 5.48 2.30 25.50
C LEU A 111 5.04 0.91 25.06
N PRO A 112 4.94 -0.06 25.97
CA PRO A 112 4.34 -1.36 25.66
C PRO A 112 2.94 -1.18 25.06
N ASN A 113 2.69 -1.80 23.91
CA ASN A 113 1.40 -1.78 23.21
C ASN A 113 0.88 -0.39 22.77
N TYR A 114 1.71 0.65 22.81
CA TYR A 114 1.32 1.99 22.41
C TYR A 114 2.48 2.74 21.78
N GLY A 115 2.28 3.23 20.57
CA GLY A 115 3.32 3.91 19.83
C GLY A 115 2.83 4.70 18.62
N SER A 116 3.80 5.21 17.88
CA SER A 116 3.55 5.97 16.65
C SER A 116 3.26 5.05 15.47
N LYS A 117 2.36 5.49 14.61
CA LYS A 117 1.98 4.83 13.37
C LYS A 117 2.22 5.76 12.20
N MET A 118 2.51 5.20 11.04
CA MET A 118 2.74 5.93 9.80
C MET A 118 1.84 5.40 8.69
N GLY A 119 1.13 6.31 8.02
CA GLY A 119 0.37 6.01 6.81
C GLY A 119 0.91 6.78 5.63
N VAL A 120 1.03 6.12 4.48
CA VAL A 120 1.55 6.69 3.24
C VAL A 120 0.46 6.60 2.16
N ASP A 121 0.00 7.75 1.67
CA ASP A 121 -0.88 7.84 0.52
C ASP A 121 -0.06 7.89 -0.78
N ALA A 122 0.21 6.73 -1.35
CA ALA A 122 0.91 6.58 -2.62
C ALA A 122 -0.02 6.48 -3.83
N THR A 123 -1.30 6.85 -3.68
CA THR A 123 -2.25 6.91 -4.79
C THR A 123 -1.98 8.11 -5.70
N ARG A 124 -2.52 8.08 -6.92
CA ARG A 124 -2.52 9.25 -7.81
C ARG A 124 -3.24 10.41 -7.15
N LYS A 125 -2.69 11.61 -7.34
CA LYS A 125 -3.32 12.81 -6.78
C LYS A 125 -4.35 13.38 -7.73
N TRP A 126 -5.49 13.73 -7.16
CA TRP A 126 -6.59 14.38 -7.85
C TRP A 126 -6.53 15.90 -7.64
N PRO A 127 -7.22 16.68 -8.49
CA PRO A 127 -7.39 18.10 -8.23
C PRO A 127 -7.92 18.34 -6.81
N GLY A 128 -7.30 19.26 -6.08
CA GLY A 128 -7.65 19.55 -4.68
C GLY A 128 -6.82 18.79 -3.63
N GLU A 129 -5.94 17.86 -4.04
CA GLU A 129 -5.02 17.15 -3.14
C GLU A 129 -3.61 17.79 -3.08
N GLY A 130 -3.50 19.08 -3.38
CA GLY A 130 -2.20 19.77 -3.35
C GLY A 130 -1.28 19.46 -4.53
N PHE A 131 -1.86 19.01 -5.65
CA PHE A 131 -1.13 18.72 -6.88
C PHE A 131 -1.73 19.52 -8.04
N SER A 132 -0.94 20.39 -8.66
CA SER A 132 -1.40 21.33 -9.68
C SER A 132 -1.02 20.96 -11.12
N ARG A 133 -0.07 20.03 -11.29
CA ARG A 133 0.39 19.58 -12.61
C ARG A 133 -0.46 18.40 -13.10
N PRO A 134 -0.55 18.17 -14.42
CA PRO A 134 -1.13 16.92 -14.92
C PRO A 134 -0.39 15.71 -14.34
N TRP A 135 -1.16 14.73 -13.85
CA TRP A 135 -0.54 13.50 -13.36
C TRP A 135 0.09 12.73 -14.53
N PRO A 136 1.37 12.33 -14.42
CA PRO A 136 2.06 11.68 -15.53
C PRO A 136 1.42 10.33 -15.87
N GLY A 137 1.40 10.01 -17.17
CA GLY A 137 0.99 8.69 -17.62
C GLY A 137 1.96 7.60 -17.15
N VAL A 138 1.43 6.40 -16.92
CA VAL A 138 2.28 5.25 -16.56
C VAL A 138 3.11 4.85 -17.78
N ILE A 139 4.44 4.86 -17.64
CA ILE A 139 5.35 4.38 -18.67
C ILE A 139 5.19 2.87 -18.77
N ARG A 140 4.74 2.40 -19.93
CA ARG A 140 4.59 0.97 -20.23
C ARG A 140 5.20 0.66 -21.60
N MET A 141 5.94 -0.43 -21.69
CA MET A 141 6.36 -0.97 -22.96
C MET A 141 5.14 -1.43 -23.75
N SER A 142 5.11 -1.18 -25.06
CA SER A 142 4.08 -1.75 -25.94
C SER A 142 4.22 -3.27 -25.99
N ASP A 143 3.09 -3.96 -26.22
CA ASP A 143 3.10 -5.43 -26.30
C ASP A 143 3.97 -5.95 -27.44
N VAL A 144 4.11 -5.17 -28.53
CA VAL A 144 5.03 -5.46 -29.65
C VAL A 144 6.48 -5.47 -29.17
N VAL A 145 6.87 -4.48 -28.37
CA VAL A 145 8.25 -4.40 -27.83
C VAL A 145 8.48 -5.52 -26.82
N LYS A 146 7.52 -5.81 -25.94
CA LYS A 146 7.61 -6.95 -25.00
C LYS A 146 7.83 -8.26 -25.74
N GLY A 147 6.97 -8.56 -26.74
CA GLY A 147 7.08 -9.80 -27.53
C GLY A 147 8.44 -9.92 -28.25
N ARG A 148 8.98 -8.81 -28.76
CA ARG A 148 10.30 -8.80 -29.38
C ARG A 148 11.42 -9.07 -28.35
N VAL A 149 11.33 -8.51 -27.16
CA VAL A 149 12.29 -8.76 -26.09
C VAL A 149 12.22 -10.20 -25.62
N ASP A 150 11.02 -10.75 -25.41
CA ASP A 150 10.81 -12.14 -24.99
C ASP A 150 11.38 -13.13 -26.03
N GLU A 151 11.28 -12.81 -27.32
CA GLU A 151 11.89 -13.60 -28.38
C GLU A 151 13.42 -13.55 -28.32
N LEU A 152 13.99 -12.35 -28.10
CA LEU A 152 15.44 -12.20 -27.95
C LEU A 152 15.99 -12.96 -26.73
N TRP A 153 15.28 -12.91 -25.55
CA TRP A 153 15.63 -13.68 -24.36
C TRP A 153 15.67 -15.17 -24.67
N ARG A 154 14.62 -15.71 -25.29
CA ARG A 154 14.58 -17.13 -25.67
C ARG A 154 15.71 -17.53 -26.61
N ARG A 155 16.05 -16.70 -27.58
CA ARG A 155 17.18 -16.94 -28.50
C ARG A 155 18.54 -16.89 -27.80
N ALA A 156 18.66 -16.06 -26.76
CA ALA A 156 19.88 -15.96 -25.96
C ALA A 156 20.04 -17.06 -24.92
N GLY A 157 19.00 -17.93 -24.77
CA GLY A 157 19.04 -18.99 -23.76
C GLY A 157 18.88 -18.53 -22.32
N LEU A 158 18.23 -17.36 -22.13
CA LEU A 158 17.98 -16.70 -20.83
C LEU A 158 16.52 -16.87 -20.42
#